data_afef16dba067afbacc703f3364cef566
#
_entry.id   afef16dba067afbacc703f3364cef566
#
_cell.length_a   1.000
_cell.length_b   1.000
_cell.length_c   1.000
_cell.angle_alpha   90.00
_cell.angle_beta   90.00
_cell.angle_gamma   90.00
#
_symmetry.space_group_name_H-M   'P 1'
#
loop_
_entity.id
_entity.type
_entity.pdbx_description
1 polymer ?
#
loop_
_entity_poly.entity_id
_entity_poly.type
_entity_poly.pdbx_seq_one_letter_code
_entity_poly.pdbx_strand_id
1 'polypeptide(L)'
;MTSIHVLKSAIFLSGALLLLSCNKDDQNDPGNGNAKYPTLTGANPIVVAHRGASGYLPEHTIEGYAKAIEMGADFIEPDLVMTKDGQLVVRHEPMLSGTTNVADIPAFASKKTTKNVDGASVTDWFVCDFTLAEIKQLKAKQAFAERSQQYNNLYAIPTFAEVIALAKQKSAQLGRTIGIYPETKHPSFHEALNLKITDKLLEVLTAEGWNDASSPVYVQSFEVSNLQYIRSKSNVKIIQLLSCYDVTLNGDLIFTVPAGEIISDGKPYDWHLKGDARDYGFFRTQAGLDFVKTYANGIGPWKPFIISYKGTDVNKDGKADDINADGKVDDSDREALAPSTLISDAHKKGLQVYAYTFRNEGRRLLHNYYNNPILEYQAFYKLGLDGLFSDFTDMAVQAR
;
A
#
# COMPACT_ATOMS: atom_id res chain seq x y z
N MET A 1 -4.89 87.20 19.95
CA MET A 1 -4.41 87.93 18.77
C MET A 1 -4.13 86.95 17.66
N THR A 2 -4.71 87.24 16.53
CA THR A 2 -4.59 86.78 15.15
C THR A 2 -5.10 85.35 14.81
N SER A 3 -6.32 85.40 14.27
CA SER A 3 -6.97 84.37 13.46
C SER A 3 -6.23 84.19 12.13
N ILE A 4 -6.17 82.92 11.70
CA ILE A 4 -5.93 82.60 10.29
C ILE A 4 -6.99 81.61 9.85
N HIS A 5 -7.72 82.01 8.80
CA HIS A 5 -8.73 81.19 8.11
C HIS A 5 -8.10 80.13 7.25
N VAL A 6 -8.68 78.91 7.26
CA VAL A 6 -8.37 77.86 6.33
C VAL A 6 -9.56 77.64 5.39
N LEU A 7 -9.27 77.80 4.13
CA LEU A 7 -10.16 77.66 2.98
C LEU A 7 -10.45 76.16 2.73
N LYS A 8 -11.74 75.80 2.61
CA LYS A 8 -12.16 74.44 2.18
C LYS A 8 -12.30 74.42 0.67
N SER A 9 -11.50 73.59 0.01
CA SER A 9 -11.71 73.20 -1.41
C SER A 9 -12.37 71.89 -1.46
N ALA A 10 -13.57 71.82 -2.04
CA ALA A 10 -14.27 70.57 -2.34
C ALA A 10 -13.89 70.11 -3.76
N ILE A 11 -13.41 68.92 -3.84
CA ILE A 11 -13.17 68.22 -5.12
C ILE A 11 -14.30 67.20 -5.31
N PHE A 12 -15.13 67.44 -6.34
CA PHE A 12 -16.12 66.46 -6.83
C PHE A 12 -15.40 65.39 -7.65
N LEU A 13 -15.48 64.14 -7.24
CA LEU A 13 -15.04 63.01 -8.03
C LEU A 13 -16.26 62.24 -8.55
N SER A 14 -16.50 62.32 -9.86
CA SER A 14 -17.57 61.59 -10.52
C SER A 14 -17.17 60.10 -10.63
N GLY A 15 -17.87 59.27 -9.90
CA GLY A 15 -17.73 57.81 -10.00
C GLY A 15 -18.59 57.27 -11.14
N ALA A 16 -17.95 56.66 -12.14
CA ALA A 16 -18.62 55.89 -13.15
C ALA A 16 -18.98 54.49 -12.62
N LEU A 17 -20.30 54.24 -12.54
CA LEU A 17 -20.84 52.92 -12.16
C LEU A 17 -20.71 51.97 -13.38
N LEU A 18 -19.75 51.07 -13.34
CA LEU A 18 -19.70 49.94 -14.26
C LEU A 18 -20.65 48.83 -13.79
N LEU A 19 -21.77 48.68 -14.44
CA LEU A 19 -22.69 47.56 -14.28
C LEU A 19 -22.03 46.31 -14.87
N LEU A 20 -21.51 45.45 -14.01
CA LEU A 20 -21.15 44.07 -14.39
C LEU A 20 -22.43 43.25 -14.53
N SER A 21 -22.79 42.96 -15.78
CA SER A 21 -23.83 41.97 -16.12
C SER A 21 -23.38 40.59 -15.66
N CYS A 22 -24.03 40.04 -14.63
CA CYS A 22 -23.95 38.59 -14.34
C CYS A 22 -24.78 37.85 -15.38
N ASN A 23 -24.14 37.20 -16.34
CA ASN A 23 -24.76 36.11 -17.08
C ASN A 23 -24.99 34.96 -16.12
N LYS A 24 -26.26 34.73 -15.78
CA LYS A 24 -26.76 33.44 -15.31
C LYS A 24 -27.06 32.64 -16.56
N ASP A 25 -26.23 31.66 -16.82
CA ASP A 25 -26.58 30.40 -17.51
C ASP A 25 -25.36 29.49 -17.41
N ASP A 26 -25.52 28.47 -16.60
CA ASP A 26 -25.05 27.08 -16.74
C ASP A 26 -24.95 26.46 -15.33
N GLN A 27 -26.10 26.21 -14.77
CA GLN A 27 -26.26 25.28 -13.67
C GLN A 27 -26.74 23.97 -14.28
N ASN A 28 -25.80 23.03 -14.55
CA ASN A 28 -25.99 21.59 -14.48
C ASN A 28 -24.78 20.87 -15.12
N ASP A 29 -23.61 20.94 -14.44
CA ASP A 29 -22.60 19.92 -14.56
C ASP A 29 -22.40 19.29 -13.17
N PRO A 30 -22.88 18.06 -12.92
CA PRO A 30 -22.74 17.41 -11.61
C PRO A 30 -21.34 16.81 -11.39
N GLY A 31 -20.29 17.35 -12.04
CA GLY A 31 -18.94 16.78 -12.01
C GLY A 31 -17.80 17.72 -11.58
N ASN A 32 -18.02 18.99 -11.27
CA ASN A 32 -16.92 19.92 -10.97
C ASN A 32 -17.01 20.54 -9.56
N GLY A 33 -17.17 19.69 -8.54
CA GLY A 33 -16.78 20.05 -7.18
C GLY A 33 -15.25 20.04 -7.12
N ASN A 34 -14.62 21.14 -6.66
CA ASN A 34 -13.17 21.27 -6.46
C ASN A 34 -12.65 20.08 -5.63
N ALA A 35 -12.25 19.00 -6.30
CA ALA A 35 -11.59 17.90 -5.65
C ALA A 35 -10.32 18.42 -4.98
N LYS A 36 -10.14 18.13 -3.69
CA LYS A 36 -8.96 18.58 -2.93
C LYS A 36 -7.66 18.06 -3.54
N TYR A 37 -7.73 16.88 -4.19
CA TYR A 37 -6.60 16.21 -4.82
C TYR A 37 -6.98 15.76 -6.24
N PRO A 38 -6.03 15.78 -7.21
CA PRO A 38 -6.27 15.43 -8.61
C PRO A 38 -6.24 13.91 -8.85
N THR A 39 -7.04 13.14 -8.08
CA THR A 39 -7.20 11.69 -8.26
C THR A 39 -7.88 11.37 -9.58
N LEU A 40 -7.74 10.15 -10.08
CA LEU A 40 -8.34 9.71 -11.35
C LEU A 40 -9.86 9.95 -11.41
N THR A 41 -10.56 9.75 -10.29
CA THR A 41 -12.03 9.86 -10.23
C THR A 41 -12.54 11.17 -9.66
N GLY A 42 -11.65 12.05 -9.19
CA GLY A 42 -12.02 13.26 -8.45
C GLY A 42 -12.49 12.99 -7.01
N ALA A 43 -12.54 11.74 -6.56
CA ALA A 43 -12.86 11.40 -5.18
C ALA A 43 -11.65 11.63 -4.25
N ASN A 44 -11.88 11.70 -2.94
CA ASN A 44 -10.78 11.72 -1.97
C ASN A 44 -9.92 10.46 -2.10
N PRO A 45 -8.60 10.55 -1.91
CA PRO A 45 -7.72 9.39 -1.90
C PRO A 45 -8.14 8.38 -0.83
N ILE A 46 -8.06 7.09 -1.16
CA ILE A 46 -8.40 6.00 -0.24
C ILE A 46 -7.25 5.78 0.75
N VAL A 47 -7.57 5.61 2.03
CA VAL A 47 -6.63 5.15 3.06
C VAL A 47 -6.82 3.65 3.28
N VAL A 48 -5.81 2.87 2.89
CA VAL A 48 -5.74 1.43 3.10
C VAL A 48 -4.89 1.15 4.33
N ALA A 49 -5.48 0.50 5.33
CA ALA A 49 -4.76 0.08 6.54
C ALA A 49 -3.89 -1.15 6.22
N HIS A 50 -2.60 -0.93 5.99
CA HIS A 50 -1.61 -1.93 5.63
C HIS A 50 -1.44 -2.95 6.76
N ARG A 51 -1.96 -4.16 6.56
CA ARG A 51 -2.01 -5.24 7.56
C ARG A 51 -2.77 -4.86 8.85
N GLY A 52 -3.70 -3.90 8.75
CA GLY A 52 -4.39 -3.28 9.89
C GLY A 52 -3.66 -2.07 10.44
N ALA A 53 -3.85 -1.75 11.72
CA ALA A 53 -3.09 -0.71 12.43
C ALA A 53 -1.71 -1.25 12.86
N SER A 54 -0.91 -1.74 11.89
CA SER A 54 0.32 -2.50 12.13
C SER A 54 1.43 -1.70 12.79
N GLY A 55 1.38 -0.35 12.72
CA GLY A 55 2.26 0.53 13.47
C GLY A 55 2.04 0.48 15.00
N TYR A 56 0.86 0.02 15.44
CA TYR A 56 0.45 0.02 16.85
C TYR A 56 0.25 -1.38 17.43
N LEU A 57 -0.26 -2.33 16.63
CA LEU A 57 -0.57 -3.69 17.04
C LEU A 57 0.13 -4.70 16.11
N PRO A 58 0.30 -5.97 16.53
CA PRO A 58 0.79 -7.01 15.63
C PRO A 58 -0.05 -7.08 14.35
N GLU A 59 0.65 -7.13 13.21
CA GLU A 59 0.04 -7.18 11.88
C GLU A 59 -0.93 -8.34 11.71
N HIS A 60 -1.94 -8.15 10.84
CA HIS A 60 -2.88 -9.20 10.46
C HIS A 60 -3.60 -9.85 11.65
N THR A 61 -4.13 -9.01 12.53
CA THR A 61 -5.00 -9.43 13.64
C THR A 61 -6.37 -8.78 13.53
N ILE A 62 -7.42 -9.44 14.01
CA ILE A 62 -8.79 -8.86 14.03
C ILE A 62 -8.80 -7.55 14.81
N GLU A 63 -8.06 -7.49 15.92
CA GLU A 63 -7.92 -6.31 16.75
C GLU A 63 -7.19 -5.17 16.01
N GLY A 64 -6.14 -5.50 15.24
CA GLY A 64 -5.41 -4.55 14.40
C GLY A 64 -6.29 -3.95 13.30
N TYR A 65 -7.11 -4.77 12.65
CA TYR A 65 -8.08 -4.30 11.65
C TYR A 65 -9.19 -3.46 12.27
N ALA A 66 -9.76 -3.90 13.39
CA ALA A 66 -10.79 -3.14 14.10
C ALA A 66 -10.26 -1.76 14.52
N LYS A 67 -9.03 -1.70 15.05
CA LYS A 67 -8.36 -0.44 15.42
C LYS A 67 -8.16 0.48 14.22
N ALA A 68 -7.71 -0.04 13.08
CA ALA A 68 -7.55 0.74 11.87
C ALA A 68 -8.88 1.33 11.36
N ILE A 69 -9.96 0.56 11.41
CA ILE A 69 -11.30 1.03 11.05
C ILE A 69 -11.76 2.17 11.98
N GLU A 70 -11.50 2.07 13.29
CA GLU A 70 -11.77 3.12 14.27
C GLU A 70 -10.97 4.39 14.01
N MET A 71 -9.74 4.26 13.47
CA MET A 71 -8.89 5.37 13.04
C MET A 71 -9.33 6.01 11.71
N GLY A 72 -10.34 5.45 11.03
CA GLY A 72 -10.91 6.00 9.81
C GLY A 72 -10.46 5.37 8.50
N ALA A 73 -9.85 4.17 8.53
CA ALA A 73 -9.53 3.43 7.32
C ALA A 73 -10.75 3.25 6.40
N ASP A 74 -10.56 3.43 5.10
CA ASP A 74 -11.58 3.12 4.09
C ASP A 74 -11.53 1.64 3.71
N PHE A 75 -10.33 1.07 3.66
CA PHE A 75 -10.07 -0.33 3.37
C PHE A 75 -9.12 -0.92 4.40
N ILE A 76 -9.28 -2.21 4.68
CA ILE A 76 -8.31 -3.02 5.43
C ILE A 76 -7.65 -4.01 4.49
N GLU A 77 -6.35 -4.23 4.65
CA GLU A 77 -5.56 -5.07 3.76
C GLU A 77 -5.15 -6.38 4.44
N PRO A 78 -5.71 -7.54 4.02
CA PRO A 78 -5.26 -8.86 4.42
C PRO A 78 -4.35 -9.50 3.36
N ASP A 79 -3.13 -9.87 3.75
CA ASP A 79 -2.26 -10.75 2.96
C ASP A 79 -2.65 -12.20 3.17
N LEU A 80 -2.79 -12.96 2.10
CA LEU A 80 -3.34 -14.31 2.12
C LEU A 80 -2.28 -15.36 1.80
N VAL A 81 -2.20 -16.35 2.66
CA VAL A 81 -1.42 -17.58 2.47
C VAL A 81 -2.29 -18.79 2.80
N MET A 82 -1.90 -19.97 2.32
CA MET A 82 -2.74 -21.16 2.38
C MET A 82 -2.20 -22.22 3.35
N THR A 83 -3.07 -22.75 4.20
CA THR A 83 -2.76 -23.86 5.09
C THR A 83 -2.69 -25.19 4.35
N LYS A 84 -2.12 -26.22 4.99
CA LYS A 84 -2.03 -27.59 4.48
C LYS A 84 -3.38 -28.19 4.08
N ASP A 85 -4.43 -27.85 4.81
CA ASP A 85 -5.82 -28.30 4.59
C ASP A 85 -6.64 -27.31 3.76
N GLY A 86 -5.97 -26.41 3.01
CA GLY A 86 -6.59 -25.57 1.97
C GLY A 86 -7.40 -24.39 2.49
N GLN A 87 -7.11 -23.88 3.69
CA GLN A 87 -7.78 -22.68 4.21
C GLN A 87 -6.93 -21.43 4.02
N LEU A 88 -7.56 -20.30 3.70
CA LEU A 88 -6.87 -19.01 3.64
C LEU A 88 -6.75 -18.41 5.03
N VAL A 89 -5.53 -18.18 5.47
CA VAL A 89 -5.18 -17.46 6.68
C VAL A 89 -4.42 -16.18 6.33
N VAL A 90 -4.42 -15.23 7.25
CA VAL A 90 -3.92 -13.89 6.96
C VAL A 90 -2.52 -13.72 7.57
N ARG A 91 -1.50 -13.76 6.72
CA ARG A 91 -0.08 -13.53 7.03
C ARG A 91 0.63 -12.96 5.81
N HIS A 92 1.59 -12.04 6.05
CA HIS A 92 2.37 -11.44 4.96
C HIS A 92 3.24 -12.46 4.25
N GLU A 93 3.91 -13.30 5.01
CA GLU A 93 4.80 -14.30 4.46
C GLU A 93 4.25 -15.72 4.65
N PRO A 94 4.58 -16.67 3.79
CA PRO A 94 4.35 -18.09 4.07
C PRO A 94 5.13 -18.59 5.30
N MET A 95 6.18 -17.88 5.75
CA MET A 95 6.95 -18.15 6.95
C MET A 95 6.27 -17.61 8.20
N LEU A 96 6.38 -18.36 9.33
CA LEU A 96 5.66 -18.06 10.56
C LEU A 96 6.52 -17.42 11.66
N SER A 97 7.87 -17.65 11.66
CA SER A 97 8.71 -17.31 12.82
C SER A 97 8.81 -15.80 13.07
N GLY A 98 8.79 -14.98 12.00
CA GLY A 98 8.97 -13.54 12.09
C GLY A 98 7.81 -12.80 12.76
N THR A 99 6.59 -13.35 12.68
CA THR A 99 5.36 -12.65 13.10
C THR A 99 4.46 -13.48 14.01
N THR A 100 4.91 -14.66 14.47
CA THR A 100 4.17 -15.53 15.38
C THR A 100 5.07 -16.15 16.46
N ASN A 101 4.45 -16.75 17.45
CA ASN A 101 5.13 -17.50 18.52
C ASN A 101 5.38 -18.97 18.17
N VAL A 102 5.42 -19.37 16.91
CA VAL A 102 5.57 -20.78 16.48
C VAL A 102 6.81 -21.43 17.05
N ALA A 103 7.92 -20.68 17.16
CA ALA A 103 9.19 -21.18 17.71
C ALA A 103 9.10 -21.49 19.22
N ASP A 104 8.14 -20.90 19.93
CA ASP A 104 7.93 -21.06 21.37
C ASP A 104 7.06 -22.29 21.70
N ILE A 105 6.54 -23.01 20.68
CA ILE A 105 5.64 -24.15 20.86
C ILE A 105 6.41 -25.47 20.58
N PRO A 106 6.81 -26.24 21.60
CA PRO A 106 7.65 -27.43 21.42
C PRO A 106 7.04 -28.49 20.50
N ALA A 107 5.71 -28.61 20.46
CA ALA A 107 4.99 -29.54 19.59
C ALA A 107 5.22 -29.28 18.09
N PHE A 108 5.61 -28.06 17.72
CA PHE A 108 5.85 -27.65 16.33
C PHE A 108 7.34 -27.64 15.95
N ALA A 109 8.26 -27.94 16.86
CA ALA A 109 9.70 -27.88 16.59
C ALA A 109 10.11 -28.73 15.37
N SER A 110 9.54 -29.93 15.22
CA SER A 110 9.83 -30.85 14.10
C SER A 110 9.25 -30.41 12.75
N LYS A 111 8.38 -29.39 12.70
CA LYS A 111 7.79 -28.85 11.46
C LYS A 111 8.67 -27.80 10.79
N LYS A 112 9.78 -27.37 11.44
CA LYS A 112 10.74 -26.48 10.80
C LYS A 112 11.42 -27.19 9.64
N THR A 113 11.35 -26.59 8.44
CA THR A 113 11.85 -27.21 7.20
C THR A 113 12.43 -26.17 6.26
N THR A 114 13.09 -26.60 5.19
CA THR A 114 13.63 -25.71 4.16
C THR A 114 12.79 -25.83 2.90
N LYS A 115 12.34 -24.68 2.37
CA LYS A 115 11.62 -24.60 1.11
C LYS A 115 12.23 -23.52 0.21
N ASN A 116 12.00 -23.64 -1.09
CA ASN A 116 12.27 -22.57 -2.04
C ASN A 116 11.08 -21.61 -2.05
N VAL A 117 11.33 -20.33 -1.70
CA VAL A 117 10.35 -19.26 -1.80
C VAL A 117 10.87 -18.28 -2.84
N ASP A 118 10.22 -18.20 -3.98
CA ASP A 118 10.55 -17.33 -5.10
C ASP A 118 12.04 -17.28 -5.45
N GLY A 119 12.69 -18.47 -5.50
CA GLY A 119 14.09 -18.62 -5.84
C GLY A 119 15.05 -18.67 -4.64
N ALA A 120 14.65 -18.18 -3.48
CA ALA A 120 15.46 -18.22 -2.26
C ALA A 120 15.23 -19.52 -1.46
N SER A 121 16.31 -20.07 -0.88
CA SER A 121 16.24 -21.24 0.01
C SER A 121 16.03 -20.77 1.44
N VAL A 122 14.83 -20.93 1.99
CA VAL A 122 14.44 -20.43 3.31
C VAL A 122 14.18 -21.59 4.28
N THR A 123 14.73 -21.52 5.50
CA THR A 123 14.49 -22.50 6.57
C THR A 123 13.63 -21.88 7.67
N ASP A 124 12.38 -22.31 7.75
CA ASP A 124 11.39 -21.76 8.71
C ASP A 124 10.26 -22.78 8.95
N TRP A 125 9.25 -22.38 9.72
CA TRP A 125 7.93 -23.00 9.78
C TRP A 125 7.03 -22.36 8.72
N PHE A 126 6.47 -23.17 7.81
CA PHE A 126 5.63 -22.66 6.72
C PHE A 126 4.16 -22.91 6.96
N VAL A 127 3.32 -21.93 6.71
CA VAL A 127 1.84 -22.03 6.87
C VAL A 127 1.30 -23.28 6.15
N CYS A 128 1.82 -23.60 4.98
CA CYS A 128 1.42 -24.76 4.17
C CYS A 128 1.74 -26.13 4.80
N ASP A 129 2.51 -26.20 5.88
CA ASP A 129 2.80 -27.41 6.64
C ASP A 129 1.88 -27.58 7.87
N PHE A 130 1.01 -26.60 8.13
CA PHE A 130 0.08 -26.56 9.26
C PHE A 130 -1.37 -26.66 8.78
N THR A 131 -2.19 -27.38 9.52
CA THR A 131 -3.65 -27.31 9.37
C THR A 131 -4.19 -26.01 10.00
N LEU A 132 -5.39 -25.58 9.62
CA LEU A 132 -6.04 -24.43 10.26
C LEU A 132 -6.12 -24.59 11.79
N ALA A 133 -6.44 -25.80 12.28
CA ALA A 133 -6.52 -26.07 13.71
C ALA A 133 -5.17 -25.85 14.43
N GLU A 134 -4.03 -26.14 13.79
CA GLU A 134 -2.70 -25.87 14.31
C GLU A 134 -2.38 -24.37 14.22
N ILE A 135 -2.71 -23.68 13.11
CA ILE A 135 -2.52 -22.23 12.98
C ILE A 135 -3.30 -21.46 14.07
N LYS A 136 -4.50 -21.92 14.44
CA LYS A 136 -5.30 -21.28 15.50
C LYS A 136 -4.69 -21.42 16.91
N GLN A 137 -3.67 -22.24 17.09
CA GLN A 137 -2.90 -22.30 18.36
C GLN A 137 -1.83 -21.21 18.44
N LEU A 138 -1.45 -20.63 17.29
CA LEU A 138 -0.43 -19.58 17.22
C LEU A 138 -1.00 -18.23 17.68
N LYS A 139 -0.06 -17.38 18.13
CA LYS A 139 -0.33 -15.99 18.48
C LYS A 139 0.57 -15.06 17.67
N ALA A 140 0.01 -13.93 17.27
CA ALA A 140 0.73 -12.90 16.53
C ALA A 140 1.77 -12.17 17.40
N LYS A 141 2.87 -11.75 16.78
CA LYS A 141 3.93 -10.93 17.37
C LYS A 141 4.21 -9.73 16.47
N GLN A 142 4.63 -8.63 17.06
CA GLN A 142 5.07 -7.45 16.33
C GLN A 142 6.36 -7.75 15.56
N ALA A 143 6.37 -7.49 14.25
CA ALA A 143 7.49 -7.76 13.37
C ALA A 143 8.70 -6.83 13.59
N PHE A 144 8.44 -5.58 14.00
CA PHE A 144 9.46 -4.54 14.14
C PHE A 144 9.79 -4.28 15.61
N ALA A 145 11.07 -4.44 15.97
CA ALA A 145 11.53 -4.32 17.37
C ALA A 145 11.33 -2.92 17.96
N GLU A 146 11.34 -1.88 17.13
CA GLU A 146 11.11 -0.49 17.52
C GLU A 146 9.64 -0.16 17.82
N ARG A 147 8.70 -1.02 17.43
CA ARG A 147 7.27 -0.86 17.73
C ARG A 147 6.90 -1.50 19.05
N SER A 148 5.74 -1.16 19.59
CA SER A 148 5.27 -1.70 20.86
C SER A 148 5.16 -3.23 20.84
N GLN A 149 5.88 -3.90 21.76
CA GLN A 149 5.87 -5.35 21.92
C GLN A 149 4.82 -5.85 22.94
N GLN A 150 4.05 -4.92 23.55
CA GLN A 150 3.12 -5.24 24.64
C GLN A 150 1.95 -6.15 24.23
N TYR A 151 1.65 -6.23 22.94
CA TYR A 151 0.55 -7.04 22.41
C TYR A 151 1.02 -8.39 21.84
N ASN A 152 2.31 -8.71 21.96
CA ASN A 152 2.84 -10.00 21.53
C ASN A 152 2.16 -11.15 22.25
N ASN A 153 1.85 -12.21 21.51
CA ASN A 153 1.26 -13.45 22.02
C ASN A 153 -0.17 -13.31 22.58
N LEU A 154 -0.86 -12.19 22.29
CA LEU A 154 -2.25 -11.99 22.72
C LEU A 154 -3.26 -12.43 21.66
N TYR A 155 -3.06 -12.04 20.41
CA TYR A 155 -4.06 -12.16 19.36
C TYR A 155 -3.83 -13.39 18.48
N ALA A 156 -4.93 -13.99 18.02
CA ALA A 156 -4.90 -15.16 17.15
C ALA A 156 -4.65 -14.77 15.67
N ILE A 157 -4.24 -15.75 14.87
CA ILE A 157 -4.14 -15.62 13.42
C ILE A 157 -5.54 -15.76 12.82
N PRO A 158 -6.08 -14.76 12.10
CA PRO A 158 -7.39 -14.85 11.49
C PRO A 158 -7.38 -15.62 10.16
N THR A 159 -8.53 -16.15 9.80
CA THR A 159 -8.85 -16.57 8.44
C THR A 159 -9.30 -15.37 7.60
N PHE A 160 -9.27 -15.50 6.28
CA PHE A 160 -9.80 -14.48 5.38
C PHE A 160 -11.30 -14.23 5.59
N ALA A 161 -12.09 -15.28 5.82
CA ALA A 161 -13.52 -15.16 6.11
C ALA A 161 -13.79 -14.35 7.39
N GLU A 162 -12.99 -14.52 8.45
CA GLU A 162 -13.12 -13.73 9.68
C GLU A 162 -12.84 -12.23 9.44
N VAL A 163 -11.90 -11.88 8.54
CA VAL A 163 -11.61 -10.49 8.18
C VAL A 163 -12.78 -9.88 7.37
N ILE A 164 -13.37 -10.64 6.43
CA ILE A 164 -14.55 -10.19 5.69
C ILE A 164 -15.74 -9.97 6.65
N ALA A 165 -15.95 -10.89 7.58
CA ALA A 165 -17.01 -10.78 8.58
C ALA A 165 -16.85 -9.51 9.44
N LEU A 166 -15.61 -9.19 9.86
CA LEU A 166 -15.29 -7.94 10.57
C LEU A 166 -15.63 -6.71 9.72
N ALA A 167 -15.21 -6.68 8.45
CA ALA A 167 -15.46 -5.54 7.55
C ALA A 167 -16.96 -5.31 7.37
N LYS A 168 -17.75 -6.36 7.16
CA LYS A 168 -19.23 -6.30 7.07
C LYS A 168 -19.86 -5.80 8.36
N GLN A 169 -19.45 -6.36 9.50
CA GLN A 169 -19.95 -5.96 10.81
C GLN A 169 -19.69 -4.48 11.09
N LYS A 170 -18.45 -4.03 10.86
CA LYS A 170 -18.05 -2.63 11.09
C LYS A 170 -18.74 -1.69 10.10
N SER A 171 -18.96 -2.11 8.86
CA SER A 171 -19.73 -1.33 7.87
C SER A 171 -21.14 -1.06 8.36
N ALA A 172 -21.84 -2.08 8.87
CA ALA A 172 -23.19 -1.96 9.43
C ALA A 172 -23.22 -1.07 10.69
N GLN A 173 -22.23 -1.23 11.59
CA GLN A 173 -22.13 -0.44 12.82
C GLN A 173 -21.87 1.05 12.57
N LEU A 174 -21.05 1.37 11.57
CA LEU A 174 -20.61 2.75 11.30
C LEU A 174 -21.46 3.45 10.23
N GLY A 175 -22.38 2.76 9.56
CA GLY A 175 -23.19 3.31 8.47
C GLY A 175 -22.35 3.74 7.25
N ARG A 176 -21.13 3.21 7.08
CA ARG A 176 -20.25 3.44 5.94
C ARG A 176 -19.60 2.14 5.47
N THR A 177 -19.32 2.03 4.19
CA THR A 177 -18.66 0.84 3.65
C THR A 177 -17.20 0.78 4.12
N ILE A 178 -16.80 -0.36 4.69
CA ILE A 178 -15.41 -0.75 4.91
C ILE A 178 -15.06 -1.78 3.84
N GLY A 179 -14.11 -1.44 2.97
CA GLY A 179 -13.65 -2.35 1.94
C GLY A 179 -12.50 -3.26 2.42
N ILE A 180 -12.20 -4.27 1.60
CA ILE A 180 -11.02 -5.12 1.80
C ILE A 180 -10.10 -5.03 0.58
N TYR A 181 -8.79 -5.19 0.84
CA TYR A 181 -7.76 -5.08 -0.19
C TYR A 181 -6.84 -6.32 -0.13
N PRO A 182 -7.38 -7.56 -0.39
CA PRO A 182 -6.62 -8.79 -0.22
C PRO A 182 -5.47 -8.92 -1.23
N GLU A 183 -4.29 -9.34 -0.73
CA GLU A 183 -3.16 -9.76 -1.56
C GLU A 183 -3.06 -11.29 -1.58
N THR A 184 -2.89 -11.90 -2.74
CA THR A 184 -2.43 -13.28 -2.85
C THR A 184 -0.90 -13.31 -2.77
N LYS A 185 -0.37 -13.79 -1.66
CA LYS A 185 1.08 -13.88 -1.43
C LYS A 185 1.68 -15.10 -2.13
N HIS A 186 2.77 -14.88 -2.87
CA HIS A 186 3.53 -15.95 -3.53
C HIS A 186 2.64 -16.99 -4.24
N PRO A 187 1.76 -16.61 -5.20
CA PRO A 187 0.86 -17.57 -5.85
C PRO A 187 1.60 -18.76 -6.47
N SER A 188 2.71 -18.51 -7.16
CA SER A 188 3.52 -19.59 -7.77
C SER A 188 4.11 -20.56 -6.74
N PHE A 189 4.49 -20.09 -5.55
CA PHE A 189 4.94 -20.96 -4.45
C PHE A 189 3.81 -21.90 -4.00
N HIS A 190 2.60 -21.38 -3.83
CA HIS A 190 1.45 -22.20 -3.43
C HIS A 190 1.03 -23.17 -4.53
N GLU A 191 1.01 -22.74 -5.79
CA GLU A 191 0.70 -23.57 -6.95
C GLU A 191 1.69 -24.76 -7.09
N ALA A 192 3.00 -24.54 -6.86
CA ALA A 192 4.00 -25.58 -6.87
C ALA A 192 3.76 -26.65 -5.79
N LEU A 193 3.05 -26.31 -4.72
CA LEU A 193 2.63 -27.24 -3.66
C LEU A 193 1.22 -27.81 -3.89
N ASN A 194 0.63 -27.57 -5.07
CA ASN A 194 -0.75 -27.91 -5.41
C ASN A 194 -1.81 -27.28 -4.49
N LEU A 195 -1.49 -26.12 -3.90
CA LEU A 195 -2.39 -25.30 -3.10
C LEU A 195 -2.95 -24.18 -3.99
N LYS A 196 -4.24 -24.29 -4.37
CA LYS A 196 -4.91 -23.40 -5.33
C LYS A 196 -5.39 -22.11 -4.64
N ILE A 197 -4.42 -21.26 -4.26
CA ILE A 197 -4.69 -20.05 -3.46
C ILE A 197 -5.67 -19.11 -4.18
N THR A 198 -5.55 -18.95 -5.49
CA THR A 198 -6.40 -18.06 -6.29
C THR A 198 -7.83 -18.58 -6.39
N ASP A 199 -8.01 -19.89 -6.64
CA ASP A 199 -9.34 -20.49 -6.69
C ASP A 199 -10.03 -20.37 -5.34
N LYS A 200 -9.28 -20.58 -4.23
CA LYS A 200 -9.82 -20.45 -2.88
C LYS A 200 -10.19 -19.00 -2.53
N LEU A 201 -9.42 -18.01 -2.98
CA LEU A 201 -9.78 -16.61 -2.85
C LEU A 201 -11.14 -16.34 -3.53
N LEU A 202 -11.30 -16.75 -4.79
CA LEU A 202 -12.52 -16.53 -5.56
C LEU A 202 -13.71 -17.29 -4.96
N GLU A 203 -13.51 -18.51 -4.45
CA GLU A 203 -14.50 -19.29 -3.72
C GLU A 203 -15.02 -18.52 -2.50
N VAL A 204 -14.11 -18.00 -1.64
CA VAL A 204 -14.48 -17.25 -0.44
C VAL A 204 -15.20 -15.95 -0.82
N LEU A 205 -14.68 -15.17 -1.78
CA LEU A 205 -15.35 -13.94 -2.23
C LEU A 205 -16.74 -14.20 -2.79
N THR A 206 -16.93 -15.31 -3.53
CA THR A 206 -18.24 -15.71 -4.06
C THR A 206 -19.20 -16.09 -2.94
N ALA A 207 -18.76 -16.91 -1.99
CA ALA A 207 -19.58 -17.33 -0.84
C ALA A 207 -20.00 -16.11 0.02
N GLU A 208 -19.14 -15.09 0.10
CA GLU A 208 -19.41 -13.85 0.83
C GLU A 208 -20.21 -12.81 0.02
N GLY A 209 -20.53 -13.08 -1.26
CA GLY A 209 -21.25 -12.14 -2.13
C GLY A 209 -20.42 -10.91 -2.52
N TRP A 210 -19.08 -11.03 -2.54
CA TRP A 210 -18.14 -9.94 -2.81
C TRP A 210 -17.26 -10.21 -4.04
N ASN A 211 -17.78 -10.96 -5.04
CA ASN A 211 -17.01 -11.36 -6.22
C ASN A 211 -17.48 -10.66 -7.52
N ASP A 212 -17.78 -9.36 -7.46
CA ASP A 212 -18.18 -8.57 -8.63
C ASP A 212 -17.56 -7.16 -8.65
N ALA A 213 -17.81 -6.40 -9.72
CA ALA A 213 -17.24 -5.06 -9.92
C ALA A 213 -17.74 -4.01 -8.91
N SER A 214 -18.93 -4.21 -8.32
CA SER A 214 -19.53 -3.31 -7.33
C SER A 214 -19.07 -3.60 -5.90
N SER A 215 -18.49 -4.77 -5.69
CA SER A 215 -17.98 -5.20 -4.38
C SER A 215 -16.92 -4.24 -3.86
N PRO A 216 -16.89 -3.98 -2.54
CA PRO A 216 -15.87 -3.15 -1.93
C PRO A 216 -14.54 -3.93 -1.75
N VAL A 217 -14.04 -4.45 -2.87
CA VAL A 217 -12.87 -5.32 -2.94
C VAL A 217 -11.92 -4.85 -4.01
N TYR A 218 -10.64 -4.76 -3.68
CA TYR A 218 -9.53 -4.67 -4.61
C TYR A 218 -8.61 -5.87 -4.36
N VAL A 219 -8.45 -6.76 -5.33
CA VAL A 219 -7.50 -7.85 -5.23
C VAL A 219 -6.16 -7.42 -5.80
N GLN A 220 -5.07 -7.71 -5.09
CA GLN A 220 -3.72 -7.35 -5.52
C GLN A 220 -2.78 -8.54 -5.53
N SER A 221 -1.74 -8.46 -6.34
CA SER A 221 -0.63 -9.42 -6.40
C SER A 221 0.56 -8.83 -7.14
N PHE A 222 1.74 -9.36 -6.86
CA PHE A 222 2.96 -9.09 -7.63
C PHE A 222 3.03 -9.93 -8.90
N GLU A 223 2.36 -11.10 -8.95
CA GLU A 223 2.39 -12.01 -10.08
C GLU A 223 1.30 -11.70 -11.10
N VAL A 224 1.70 -11.54 -12.36
CA VAL A 224 0.84 -11.16 -13.48
C VAL A 224 -0.17 -12.26 -13.85
N SER A 225 0.30 -13.50 -13.96
CA SER A 225 -0.56 -14.63 -14.36
C SER A 225 -1.70 -14.87 -13.39
N ASN A 226 -1.43 -14.67 -12.09
CA ASN A 226 -2.42 -14.73 -11.03
C ASN A 226 -3.55 -13.72 -11.26
N LEU A 227 -3.20 -12.45 -11.51
CA LEU A 227 -4.18 -11.38 -11.74
C LEU A 227 -4.95 -11.58 -13.06
N GLN A 228 -4.28 -12.02 -14.12
CA GLN A 228 -4.94 -12.36 -15.39
C GLN A 228 -5.93 -13.51 -15.22
N TYR A 229 -5.57 -14.52 -14.41
CA TYR A 229 -6.49 -15.61 -14.09
C TYR A 229 -7.70 -15.11 -13.30
N ILE A 230 -7.51 -14.26 -12.29
CA ILE A 230 -8.62 -13.64 -11.54
C ILE A 230 -9.53 -12.88 -12.51
N ARG A 231 -8.98 -12.06 -13.41
CA ARG A 231 -9.77 -11.32 -14.40
C ARG A 231 -10.60 -12.24 -15.31
N SER A 232 -10.08 -13.41 -15.64
CA SER A 232 -10.80 -14.38 -16.47
C SER A 232 -12.01 -15.02 -15.75
N LYS A 233 -12.08 -14.93 -14.43
CA LYS A 233 -13.10 -15.58 -13.58
C LYS A 233 -14.00 -14.60 -12.84
N SER A 234 -13.59 -13.33 -12.72
CA SER A 234 -14.24 -12.33 -11.86
C SER A 234 -14.11 -10.92 -12.44
N ASN A 235 -15.08 -10.08 -12.06
CA ASN A 235 -15.07 -8.65 -12.36
C ASN A 235 -14.62 -7.79 -11.16
N VAL A 236 -14.13 -8.37 -10.07
CA VAL A 236 -13.56 -7.59 -8.95
C VAL A 236 -12.49 -6.62 -9.43
N LYS A 237 -12.28 -5.55 -8.69
CA LYS A 237 -11.19 -4.62 -9.00
C LYS A 237 -9.86 -5.29 -8.73
N ILE A 238 -8.90 -5.10 -9.64
CA ILE A 238 -7.58 -5.74 -9.62
C ILE A 238 -6.50 -4.67 -9.67
N ILE A 239 -5.45 -4.84 -8.86
CA ILE A 239 -4.28 -3.96 -8.80
C ILE A 239 -3.02 -4.78 -9.02
N GLN A 240 -2.19 -4.37 -9.98
CA GLN A 240 -0.86 -4.92 -10.20
C GLN A 240 0.13 -4.23 -9.27
N LEU A 241 0.73 -4.99 -8.34
CA LEU A 241 1.79 -4.47 -7.47
C LEU A 241 3.13 -4.40 -8.22
N LEU A 242 3.90 -3.35 -7.91
CA LEU A 242 5.22 -3.09 -8.48
C LEU A 242 6.25 -2.91 -7.38
N SER A 243 7.36 -3.66 -7.46
CA SER A 243 8.49 -3.56 -6.54
C SER A 243 9.80 -3.29 -7.28
N CYS A 244 10.84 -2.94 -6.55
CA CYS A 244 12.22 -3.05 -7.00
C CYS A 244 13.06 -3.53 -5.82
N TYR A 245 14.21 -4.14 -6.12
CA TYR A 245 15.08 -4.71 -5.11
C TYR A 245 15.66 -3.62 -4.20
N ASP A 246 16.13 -2.51 -4.79
CA ASP A 246 16.73 -1.39 -4.05
C ASP A 246 16.75 -0.12 -4.91
N VAL A 247 17.30 0.95 -4.37
CA VAL A 247 17.50 2.24 -5.03
C VAL A 247 19.00 2.60 -4.96
N THR A 248 19.58 3.00 -6.09
CA THR A 248 20.98 3.44 -6.13
C THR A 248 21.20 4.72 -5.34
N LEU A 249 22.46 5.03 -5.05
CA LEU A 249 22.85 6.31 -4.43
C LEU A 249 22.30 7.55 -5.17
N ASN A 250 22.12 7.46 -6.49
CA ASN A 250 21.60 8.54 -7.34
C ASN A 250 20.08 8.50 -7.55
N GLY A 251 19.38 7.49 -7.03
CA GLY A 251 17.93 7.39 -7.10
C GLY A 251 17.38 6.51 -8.21
N ASP A 252 18.21 5.77 -8.93
CA ASP A 252 17.75 4.80 -9.92
C ASP A 252 17.24 3.54 -9.24
N LEU A 253 16.11 3.01 -9.72
CA LEU A 253 15.54 1.77 -9.22
C LEU A 253 16.33 0.55 -9.70
N ILE A 254 16.68 -0.35 -8.78
CA ILE A 254 17.40 -1.58 -9.05
C ILE A 254 16.40 -2.74 -9.14
N PHE A 255 16.36 -3.42 -10.29
CA PHE A 255 15.50 -4.58 -10.51
C PHE A 255 16.28 -5.91 -10.52
N THR A 256 17.60 -5.85 -10.59
CA THR A 256 18.45 -7.04 -10.50
C THR A 256 18.57 -7.50 -9.05
N VAL A 257 18.13 -8.71 -8.79
CA VAL A 257 18.19 -9.32 -7.46
C VAL A 257 19.46 -10.17 -7.36
N PRO A 258 20.26 -10.06 -6.28
CA PRO A 258 21.42 -10.91 -6.05
C PRO A 258 21.05 -12.41 -5.98
N ALA A 259 22.00 -13.28 -6.34
CA ALA A 259 21.78 -14.71 -6.28
C ALA A 259 21.50 -15.17 -4.82
N GLY A 260 20.44 -15.95 -4.65
CA GLY A 260 20.02 -16.48 -3.35
C GLY A 260 19.01 -15.62 -2.58
N GLU A 261 18.71 -14.41 -3.08
CA GLU A 261 17.65 -13.55 -2.55
C GLU A 261 16.30 -13.84 -3.23
N ILE A 262 15.23 -13.27 -2.68
CA ILE A 262 13.86 -13.44 -3.19
C ILE A 262 13.68 -12.68 -4.51
N ILE A 263 13.52 -13.42 -5.61
CA ILE A 263 13.45 -12.86 -6.97
C ILE A 263 12.27 -11.93 -7.17
N SER A 264 11.15 -12.18 -6.47
CA SER A 264 9.95 -11.34 -6.57
C SER A 264 10.15 -9.90 -6.08
N ASP A 265 11.25 -9.58 -5.41
CA ASP A 265 11.59 -8.19 -5.09
C ASP A 265 11.97 -7.36 -6.32
N GLY A 266 12.50 -7.96 -7.39
CA GLY A 266 12.94 -7.27 -8.60
C GLY A 266 12.07 -7.50 -9.84
N LYS A 267 11.34 -8.62 -9.92
CA LYS A 267 10.46 -8.95 -11.04
C LYS A 267 9.34 -9.90 -10.64
N PRO A 268 8.19 -9.91 -11.37
CA PRO A 268 7.14 -10.90 -11.12
C PRO A 268 7.71 -12.31 -11.17
N TYR A 269 7.49 -13.11 -10.11
CA TYR A 269 8.11 -14.43 -10.02
C TYR A 269 7.58 -15.40 -11.09
N ASP A 270 6.31 -15.29 -11.46
CA ASP A 270 5.73 -16.05 -12.57
C ASP A 270 6.38 -15.71 -13.93
N TRP A 271 6.87 -14.50 -14.12
CA TRP A 271 7.67 -14.12 -15.28
C TRP A 271 9.08 -14.74 -15.25
N HIS A 272 9.68 -14.78 -14.06
CA HIS A 272 10.96 -15.48 -13.88
C HIS A 272 10.84 -16.96 -14.28
N LEU A 273 9.82 -17.65 -13.77
CA LEU A 273 9.57 -19.07 -14.08
C LEU A 273 9.34 -19.33 -15.58
N LYS A 274 8.80 -18.37 -16.32
CA LYS A 274 8.56 -18.44 -17.77
C LYS A 274 9.75 -18.00 -18.61
N GLY A 275 10.85 -17.53 -18.00
CA GLY A 275 12.00 -16.98 -18.70
C GLY A 275 11.71 -15.64 -19.39
N ASP A 276 10.68 -14.91 -18.96
CA ASP A 276 10.39 -13.56 -19.46
C ASP A 276 11.50 -12.59 -19.02
N ALA A 277 12.05 -11.82 -19.94
CA ALA A 277 13.15 -10.91 -19.67
C ALA A 277 12.72 -9.63 -18.95
N ARG A 278 11.41 -9.30 -18.97
CA ARG A 278 10.88 -8.08 -18.34
C ARG A 278 10.95 -8.17 -16.81
N ASP A 279 11.07 -7.01 -16.19
CA ASP A 279 10.99 -6.78 -14.74
C ASP A 279 9.88 -5.75 -14.42
N TYR A 280 9.77 -5.30 -13.15
CA TYR A 280 8.78 -4.30 -12.77
C TYR A 280 9.00 -2.93 -13.42
N GLY A 281 10.21 -2.63 -13.91
CA GLY A 281 10.48 -1.40 -14.68
C GLY A 281 9.67 -1.30 -15.97
N PHE A 282 9.28 -2.44 -16.56
CA PHE A 282 8.38 -2.47 -17.72
C PHE A 282 7.06 -1.76 -17.45
N PHE A 283 6.46 -1.90 -16.28
CA PHE A 283 5.17 -1.30 -15.94
C PHE A 283 5.19 0.22 -15.80
N ARG A 284 6.37 0.85 -15.81
CA ARG A 284 6.53 2.31 -15.83
C ARG A 284 6.43 2.88 -17.26
N THR A 285 6.48 2.04 -18.27
CA THR A 285 6.44 2.44 -19.68
C THR A 285 5.00 2.55 -20.17
N GLN A 286 4.77 3.32 -21.25
CA GLN A 286 3.45 3.39 -21.89
C GLN A 286 2.94 2.00 -22.30
N ALA A 287 3.81 1.17 -22.88
CA ALA A 287 3.47 -0.20 -23.27
C ALA A 287 3.11 -1.08 -22.05
N GLY A 288 3.82 -0.90 -20.93
CA GLY A 288 3.53 -1.60 -19.68
C GLY A 288 2.19 -1.19 -19.07
N LEU A 289 1.88 0.09 -19.06
CA LEU A 289 0.57 0.59 -18.59
C LEU A 289 -0.57 0.11 -19.51
N ASP A 290 -0.40 0.12 -20.83
CA ASP A 290 -1.36 -0.47 -21.75
C ASP A 290 -1.57 -1.96 -21.51
N PHE A 291 -0.49 -2.70 -21.23
CA PHE A 291 -0.57 -4.11 -20.86
C PHE A 291 -1.33 -4.33 -19.56
N VAL A 292 -1.04 -3.57 -18.50
CA VAL A 292 -1.78 -3.65 -17.22
C VAL A 292 -3.27 -3.39 -17.42
N LYS A 293 -3.63 -2.40 -18.25
CA LYS A 293 -5.03 -2.03 -18.52
C LYS A 293 -5.85 -3.19 -19.08
N THR A 294 -5.23 -4.18 -19.71
CA THR A 294 -5.94 -5.36 -20.25
C THR A 294 -6.55 -6.26 -19.18
N TYR A 295 -6.05 -6.22 -17.94
CA TYR A 295 -6.51 -7.12 -16.87
C TYR A 295 -6.73 -6.43 -15.51
N ALA A 296 -6.11 -5.27 -15.26
CA ALA A 296 -6.19 -4.60 -13.96
C ALA A 296 -6.87 -3.22 -14.05
N ASN A 297 -7.34 -2.72 -12.91
CA ASN A 297 -7.96 -1.42 -12.74
C ASN A 297 -6.96 -0.35 -12.30
N GLY A 298 -5.76 -0.77 -11.86
CA GLY A 298 -4.71 0.14 -11.40
C GLY A 298 -3.41 -0.57 -11.11
N ILE A 299 -2.45 0.21 -10.63
CA ILE A 299 -1.13 -0.22 -10.19
C ILE A 299 -0.89 0.15 -8.73
N GLY A 300 -0.12 -0.69 -8.03
CA GLY A 300 0.33 -0.44 -6.66
C GLY A 300 1.86 -0.37 -6.60
N PRO A 301 2.48 0.79 -6.89
CA PRO A 301 3.92 0.91 -6.87
C PRO A 301 4.47 1.14 -5.46
N TRP A 302 5.67 0.61 -5.18
CA TRP A 302 6.47 1.08 -4.05
C TRP A 302 6.80 2.57 -4.22
N LYS A 303 6.78 3.34 -3.11
CA LYS A 303 6.93 4.82 -3.11
C LYS A 303 8.02 5.36 -4.04
N PRO A 304 9.25 4.77 -4.12
CA PRO A 304 10.33 5.27 -4.98
C PRO A 304 10.04 5.26 -6.49
N PHE A 305 9.03 4.50 -6.95
CA PHE A 305 8.56 4.61 -8.34
C PHE A 305 7.94 5.97 -8.66
N ILE A 306 7.43 6.66 -7.63
CA ILE A 306 6.76 7.97 -7.73
C ILE A 306 7.70 9.08 -7.30
N ILE A 307 8.20 9.04 -6.07
CA ILE A 307 9.22 9.94 -5.54
C ILE A 307 10.39 9.07 -5.09
N SER A 308 11.43 9.02 -5.92
CA SER A 308 12.68 8.37 -5.57
C SER A 308 13.53 9.28 -4.68
N TYR A 309 14.68 8.79 -4.24
CA TYR A 309 15.57 9.52 -3.34
C TYR A 309 17.03 9.30 -3.73
N LYS A 310 17.91 10.23 -3.35
CA LYS A 310 19.36 10.10 -3.45
C LYS A 310 20.00 10.14 -2.07
N GLY A 311 21.11 9.43 -1.91
CA GLY A 311 21.98 9.56 -0.75
C GLY A 311 23.04 10.66 -0.97
N THR A 312 23.59 11.15 0.12
CA THR A 312 24.78 12.00 0.11
C THR A 312 26.01 11.12 0.32
N ASP A 313 27.06 11.32 -0.47
CA ASP A 313 28.35 10.60 -0.38
C ASP A 313 29.49 11.63 -0.39
N VAL A 314 29.80 12.16 0.79
CA VAL A 314 30.82 13.19 0.98
C VAL A 314 32.21 12.60 0.87
N ASN A 315 32.39 11.38 1.40
CA ASN A 315 33.70 10.70 1.47
C ASN A 315 34.05 9.98 0.15
N LYS A 316 33.11 9.87 -0.79
CA LYS A 316 33.24 9.25 -2.13
C LYS A 316 33.59 7.75 -2.08
N ASP A 317 33.03 7.03 -1.13
CA ASP A 317 33.18 5.57 -1.02
C ASP A 317 32.08 4.79 -1.76
N GLY A 318 31.13 5.49 -2.39
CA GLY A 318 30.01 4.91 -3.15
C GLY A 318 28.82 4.52 -2.29
N LYS A 319 28.78 4.92 -1.02
CA LYS A 319 27.68 4.66 -0.09
C LYS A 319 27.08 5.97 0.43
N ALA A 320 25.85 5.91 0.88
CA ALA A 320 25.27 7.05 1.57
C ALA A 320 25.92 7.25 2.94
N ASP A 321 26.15 8.52 3.30
CA ASP A 321 26.66 8.92 4.62
C ASP A 321 25.51 9.15 5.61
N ASP A 322 25.79 8.99 6.89
CA ASP A 322 24.96 9.43 8.01
C ASP A 322 25.04 10.96 8.11
N ILE A 323 24.09 11.67 7.48
CA ILE A 323 24.08 13.13 7.42
C ILE A 323 23.41 13.78 8.63
N ASN A 324 22.58 13.03 9.36
CA ASN A 324 21.90 13.51 10.57
C ASN A 324 22.70 13.19 11.86
N ALA A 325 23.81 12.43 11.76
CA ALA A 325 24.74 12.05 12.83
C ALA A 325 24.07 11.25 13.97
N ASP A 326 23.08 10.39 13.65
CA ASP A 326 22.44 9.51 14.63
C ASP A 326 23.13 8.15 14.77
N GLY A 327 24.19 7.89 13.99
CA GLY A 327 24.98 6.66 13.98
C GLY A 327 24.42 5.56 13.08
N LYS A 328 23.46 5.87 12.21
CA LYS A 328 22.84 4.95 11.24
C LYS A 328 22.79 5.63 9.88
N VAL A 329 22.70 4.81 8.84
CA VAL A 329 22.37 5.27 7.48
C VAL A 329 21.04 4.68 7.10
N ASP A 330 20.01 5.52 6.99
CA ASP A 330 18.67 5.10 6.65
C ASP A 330 17.93 6.14 5.77
N ASP A 331 16.59 6.08 5.67
CA ASP A 331 15.86 7.00 4.79
C ASP A 331 15.94 8.46 5.27
N SER A 332 16.19 8.71 6.57
CA SER A 332 16.35 10.07 7.11
C SER A 332 17.61 10.78 6.64
N ASP A 333 18.57 10.04 6.06
CA ASP A 333 19.80 10.55 5.44
C ASP A 333 19.68 10.76 3.94
N ARG A 334 18.51 10.53 3.38
CA ARG A 334 18.26 10.59 1.95
C ARG A 334 17.37 11.77 1.59
N GLU A 335 17.61 12.35 0.42
CA GLU A 335 16.82 13.46 -0.12
C GLU A 335 15.87 13.00 -1.21
N ALA A 336 14.61 13.46 -1.15
CA ALA A 336 13.62 13.22 -2.19
C ALA A 336 14.05 13.85 -3.52
N LEU A 337 13.91 13.10 -4.60
CA LEU A 337 14.03 13.58 -5.96
C LEU A 337 12.71 14.16 -6.48
N ALA A 338 12.76 14.81 -7.64
CA ALA A 338 11.55 15.25 -8.32
C ALA A 338 10.63 14.05 -8.62
N PRO A 339 9.30 14.21 -8.49
CA PRO A 339 8.36 13.14 -8.78
C PRO A 339 8.46 12.68 -10.24
N SER A 340 8.28 11.36 -10.46
CA SER A 340 8.12 10.80 -11.80
C SER A 340 6.75 11.15 -12.40
N THR A 341 6.56 10.87 -13.68
CA THR A 341 5.26 11.04 -14.36
C THR A 341 4.31 9.86 -14.19
N LEU A 342 4.66 8.84 -13.38
CA LEU A 342 3.95 7.56 -13.33
C LEU A 342 2.45 7.71 -13.02
N ILE A 343 2.09 8.58 -12.04
CA ILE A 343 0.68 8.81 -11.70
C ILE A 343 -0.08 9.39 -12.91
N SER A 344 0.43 10.49 -13.49
CA SER A 344 -0.23 11.12 -14.62
C SER A 344 -0.30 10.21 -15.86
N ASP A 345 0.70 9.38 -16.10
CA ASP A 345 0.73 8.45 -17.22
C ASP A 345 -0.25 7.27 -17.00
N ALA A 346 -0.34 6.75 -15.77
CA ALA A 346 -1.36 5.76 -15.39
C ALA A 346 -2.79 6.33 -15.52
N HIS A 347 -3.02 7.55 -15.05
CA HIS A 347 -4.32 8.24 -15.17
C HIS A 347 -4.74 8.44 -16.62
N LYS A 348 -3.83 8.81 -17.54
CA LYS A 348 -4.11 8.90 -18.99
C LYS A 348 -4.60 7.57 -19.59
N LYS A 349 -4.21 6.44 -18.98
CA LYS A 349 -4.68 5.09 -19.35
C LYS A 349 -5.94 4.67 -18.59
N GLY A 350 -6.44 5.51 -17.68
CA GLY A 350 -7.56 5.19 -16.79
C GLY A 350 -7.21 4.10 -15.78
N LEU A 351 -5.96 4.08 -15.30
CA LEU A 351 -5.46 3.21 -14.23
C LEU A 351 -5.32 4.03 -12.94
N GLN A 352 -5.89 3.53 -11.84
CA GLN A 352 -5.71 4.09 -10.51
C GLN A 352 -4.30 3.77 -9.98
N VAL A 353 -3.80 4.58 -9.05
CA VAL A 353 -2.47 4.41 -8.45
C VAL A 353 -2.56 4.39 -6.93
N TYR A 354 -2.05 3.30 -6.31
CA TYR A 354 -2.06 3.06 -4.86
C TYR A 354 -0.66 2.76 -4.36
N ALA A 355 0.01 3.74 -3.75
CA ALA A 355 1.40 3.56 -3.32
C ALA A 355 1.53 2.89 -1.94
N TYR A 356 2.59 2.12 -1.75
CA TYR A 356 2.95 1.47 -0.49
C TYR A 356 4.43 1.68 -0.18
N THR A 357 4.90 1.55 1.06
CA THR A 357 4.20 1.56 2.33
C THR A 357 4.57 2.82 3.08
N PHE A 358 3.58 3.53 3.58
CA PHE A 358 3.79 4.73 4.38
C PHE A 358 3.94 4.36 5.85
N ARG A 359 5.01 4.85 6.46
CA ARG A 359 5.41 4.58 7.84
C ARG A 359 5.85 5.86 8.52
N ASN A 360 5.57 5.97 9.82
CA ASN A 360 5.79 7.22 10.56
C ASN A 360 7.13 7.28 11.30
N GLU A 361 7.84 6.14 11.42
CA GLU A 361 9.14 6.11 12.08
C GLU A 361 10.13 7.04 11.36
N GLY A 362 10.84 7.89 12.11
CA GLY A 362 11.74 8.90 11.54
C GLY A 362 12.76 8.33 10.56
N ARG A 363 13.31 7.15 10.88
CA ARG A 363 14.22 6.41 10.00
C ARG A 363 13.62 5.94 8.65
N ARG A 364 12.30 6.08 8.48
CA ARG A 364 11.55 5.72 7.25
C ARG A 364 11.10 6.95 6.46
N LEU A 365 11.42 8.14 6.94
CA LEU A 365 11.05 9.41 6.34
C LEU A 365 12.28 10.07 5.72
N LEU A 366 12.18 10.47 4.46
CA LEU A 366 13.25 11.20 3.81
C LEU A 366 13.53 12.54 4.53
N HIS A 367 14.77 12.99 4.49
CA HIS A 367 15.25 14.23 5.14
C HIS A 367 14.33 15.43 4.87
N ASN A 368 13.81 15.55 3.63
CA ASN A 368 12.92 16.63 3.21
C ASN A 368 11.60 16.70 3.98
N TYR A 369 11.21 15.63 4.68
CA TYR A 369 9.99 15.61 5.48
C TYR A 369 10.19 16.00 6.95
N TYR A 370 11.42 16.36 7.35
CA TYR A 370 11.74 16.91 8.68
C TYR A 370 11.17 16.07 9.84
N ASN A 371 11.25 14.75 9.73
CA ASN A 371 10.68 13.80 10.68
C ASN A 371 9.16 14.01 10.93
N ASN A 372 8.45 14.57 9.95
CA ASN A 372 7.00 14.78 9.99
C ASN A 372 6.29 13.96 8.90
N PRO A 373 5.66 12.84 9.25
CA PRO A 373 5.02 11.94 8.28
C PRO A 373 3.86 12.61 7.52
N ILE A 374 3.20 13.62 8.10
CA ILE A 374 2.12 14.36 7.43
C ILE A 374 2.62 14.99 6.13
N LEU A 375 3.87 15.48 6.10
CA LEU A 375 4.45 16.10 4.91
C LEU A 375 4.64 15.07 3.79
N GLU A 376 5.05 13.83 4.12
CA GLU A 376 5.15 12.75 3.14
C GLU A 376 3.77 12.41 2.56
N TYR A 377 2.77 12.12 3.39
CA TYR A 377 1.41 11.81 2.92
C TYR A 377 0.88 12.91 2.00
N GLN A 378 1.00 14.19 2.42
CA GLN A 378 0.53 15.32 1.63
C GLN A 378 1.27 15.49 0.31
N ALA A 379 2.59 15.19 0.26
CA ALA A 379 3.35 15.24 -0.98
C ALA A 379 2.76 14.27 -2.03
N PHE A 380 2.48 13.03 -1.63
CA PHE A 380 1.91 12.03 -2.52
C PHE A 380 0.44 12.32 -2.88
N TYR A 381 -0.40 12.75 -1.94
CA TYR A 381 -1.79 13.13 -2.24
C TYR A 381 -1.87 14.28 -3.26
N LYS A 382 -1.00 15.29 -3.14
CA LYS A 382 -0.94 16.43 -4.09
C LYS A 382 -0.56 16.01 -5.51
N LEU A 383 0.14 14.90 -5.70
CA LEU A 383 0.46 14.35 -7.02
C LEU A 383 -0.72 13.64 -7.69
N GLY A 384 -1.83 13.44 -6.96
CA GLY A 384 -3.03 12.78 -7.48
C GLY A 384 -3.12 11.29 -7.17
N LEU A 385 -2.39 10.82 -6.15
CA LEU A 385 -2.47 9.43 -5.71
C LEU A 385 -3.92 9.06 -5.35
N ASP A 386 -4.46 7.97 -5.92
CA ASP A 386 -5.85 7.53 -5.69
C ASP A 386 -6.04 6.88 -4.31
N GLY A 387 -4.96 6.43 -3.70
CA GLY A 387 -4.93 5.92 -2.34
C GLY A 387 -3.54 5.43 -1.96
N LEU A 388 -3.38 5.08 -0.69
CA LEU A 388 -2.09 4.63 -0.16
C LEU A 388 -2.27 3.59 0.96
N PHE A 389 -1.22 2.80 1.15
CA PHE A 389 -1.13 1.82 2.23
C PHE A 389 -0.30 2.38 3.38
N SER A 390 -0.90 2.44 4.57
CA SER A 390 -0.24 2.98 5.76
C SER A 390 -0.30 2.02 6.94
N ASP A 391 0.85 1.86 7.63
CA ASP A 391 0.93 1.21 8.94
C ASP A 391 0.28 2.07 10.05
N PHE A 392 0.08 3.39 9.80
CA PHE A 392 -0.43 4.40 10.74
C PHE A 392 -1.64 5.11 10.11
N THR A 393 -2.77 4.44 10.16
CA THR A 393 -4.02 4.87 9.49
C THR A 393 -4.48 6.26 9.90
N ASP A 394 -4.42 6.60 11.20
CA ASP A 394 -4.82 7.89 11.76
C ASP A 394 -4.05 9.06 11.13
N MET A 395 -2.73 8.92 10.95
CA MET A 395 -1.90 9.95 10.35
C MET A 395 -2.20 10.12 8.85
N ALA A 396 -2.44 9.02 8.14
CA ALA A 396 -2.83 9.07 6.73
C ALA A 396 -4.19 9.77 6.53
N VAL A 397 -5.17 9.49 7.42
CA VAL A 397 -6.48 10.15 7.44
C VAL A 397 -6.35 11.62 7.79
N GLN A 398 -5.53 11.97 8.79
CA GLN A 398 -5.27 13.36 9.18
C GLN A 398 -4.64 14.19 8.06
N ALA A 399 -3.74 13.57 7.27
CA ALA A 399 -3.05 14.25 6.17
C ALA A 399 -3.94 14.50 4.95
N ARG A 400 -4.97 13.66 4.77
CA ARG A 400 -5.97 13.74 3.70
C ARG A 400 -6.99 14.87 3.96
#